data_b40e8789881b46886056c0e26b854239
#
_entry.id   b40e8789881b46886056c0e26b854239
#
_cell.length_a   1.000
_cell.length_b   1.000
_cell.length_c   1.000
_cell.angle_alpha   90.00
_cell.angle_beta   90.00
_cell.angle_gamma   90.00
#
_symmetry.space_group_name_H-M   'P 1'
#
loop_
_entity.id
_entity.type
_entity.pdbx_description
1 polymer ?
#
loop_
_entity_poly.entity_id
_entity_poly.type
_entity_poly.pdbx_seq_one_letter_code
_entity_poly.pdbx_strand_id
1 'polypeptide(L)'
;RVNLSDMAAMGAKPIFYNLSLSIPKIKASQFIPKFATGLRDDQEIFGIKLIGGDLTSSLKHINITITIFGKTSKGKSITRDGAKIGDNLYVSGTLGLSKIGLDNFNSNLKEFQESKRKYLIPQPRVDLGISLKNIVNSMIDISDGLIQDATHLAKNSKLTVELDLSKIPLPIIKQLD
;
A
#
# COMPACT_ATOMS: atom_id res chain seq x y z
N ARG A 1 1.59 6.65 0.07
CA ARG A 1 0.87 5.67 0.90
C ARG A 1 1.18 4.23 0.54
N VAL A 2 1.40 3.90 -0.73
CA VAL A 2 1.82 2.54 -1.12
C VAL A 2 3.14 2.14 -0.45
N ASN A 3 4.12 3.02 -0.41
CA ASN A 3 5.38 2.75 0.30
C ASN A 3 5.21 2.54 1.82
N LEU A 4 4.18 3.16 2.43
CA LEU A 4 3.83 2.91 3.83
C LEU A 4 3.20 1.52 4.03
N SER A 5 2.57 0.97 3.01
CA SER A 5 2.06 -0.41 3.02
C SER A 5 3.20 -1.43 3.14
N ASP A 6 4.31 -1.21 2.43
CA ASP A 6 5.52 -2.03 2.58
C ASP A 6 6.08 -1.97 4.01
N MET A 7 6.10 -0.77 4.61
CA MET A 7 6.52 -0.62 6.01
C MET A 7 5.61 -1.39 6.97
N ALA A 8 4.29 -1.32 6.75
CA ALA A 8 3.31 -2.08 7.53
C ALA A 8 3.58 -3.58 7.40
N ALA A 9 3.80 -4.09 6.18
CA ALA A 9 4.09 -5.50 5.92
C ALA A 9 5.36 -6.00 6.63
N MET A 10 6.31 -5.12 6.89
CA MET A 10 7.54 -5.44 7.65
C MET A 10 7.39 -5.28 9.17
N GLY A 11 6.23 -4.84 9.67
CA GLY A 11 6.04 -4.46 11.06
C GLY A 11 6.94 -3.29 11.48
N ALA A 12 7.32 -2.44 10.54
CA ALA A 12 8.23 -1.33 10.74
C ALA A 12 7.48 -0.02 10.98
N LYS A 13 7.99 0.80 11.90
CA LYS A 13 7.52 2.18 12.09
C LYS A 13 8.20 3.06 11.04
N PRO A 14 7.46 3.67 10.08
CA PRO A 14 8.03 4.62 9.15
C PRO A 14 8.50 5.88 9.88
N ILE A 15 9.56 6.53 9.41
CA ILE A 15 10.14 7.71 10.06
C ILE A 15 10.42 8.81 9.05
N PHE A 16 11.13 8.48 7.97
CA PHE A 16 11.60 9.44 6.98
C PHE A 16 11.35 8.96 5.57
N TYR A 17 11.35 9.89 4.63
CA TYR A 17 11.39 9.55 3.22
C TYR A 17 12.21 10.56 2.41
N ASN A 18 12.74 10.12 1.29
CA ASN A 18 13.29 10.93 0.23
C ASN A 18 12.32 10.99 -0.94
N LEU A 19 12.31 12.11 -1.65
CA LEU A 19 11.48 12.34 -2.82
C LEU A 19 12.35 12.78 -3.99
N SER A 20 12.30 12.04 -5.09
CA SER A 20 12.80 12.51 -6.38
C SER A 20 11.61 12.80 -7.29
N LEU A 21 11.51 14.03 -7.79
CA LEU A 21 10.44 14.49 -8.66
C LEU A 21 11.03 15.04 -9.95
N SER A 22 10.65 14.45 -11.06
CA SER A 22 10.96 14.98 -12.39
C SER A 22 9.66 15.39 -13.09
N ILE A 23 9.54 16.66 -13.48
CA ILE A 23 8.27 17.23 -13.98
C ILE A 23 8.48 18.18 -15.14
N PRO A 24 7.59 18.17 -16.17
CA PRO A 24 7.64 19.18 -17.23
C PRO A 24 7.44 20.59 -16.68
N LYS A 25 8.30 21.53 -17.08
CA LYS A 25 8.27 22.92 -16.59
C LYS A 25 6.88 23.56 -16.67
N ILE A 26 6.15 23.27 -17.75
CA ILE A 26 4.79 23.81 -17.98
C ILE A 26 3.76 23.34 -16.94
N LYS A 27 3.99 22.19 -16.31
CA LYS A 27 3.07 21.62 -15.30
C LYS A 27 3.49 21.97 -13.88
N ALA A 28 4.71 22.41 -13.65
CA ALA A 28 5.32 22.53 -12.32
C ALA A 28 4.55 23.50 -11.42
N SER A 29 4.20 24.69 -11.91
CA SER A 29 3.51 25.73 -11.13
C SER A 29 2.14 25.29 -10.60
N GLN A 30 1.43 24.46 -11.34
CA GLN A 30 0.11 23.98 -10.95
C GLN A 30 0.18 22.70 -10.10
N PHE A 31 1.11 21.80 -10.42
CA PHE A 31 1.21 20.48 -9.81
C PHE A 31 1.91 20.52 -8.45
N ILE A 32 3.07 21.18 -8.36
CA ILE A 32 3.93 21.11 -7.15
C ILE A 32 3.21 21.59 -5.89
N PRO A 33 2.47 22.72 -5.87
CA PRO A 33 1.80 23.16 -4.65
C PRO A 33 0.75 22.14 -4.15
N LYS A 34 -0.04 21.57 -5.05
CA LYS A 34 -1.06 20.57 -4.69
C LYS A 34 -0.43 19.27 -4.20
N PHE A 35 0.62 18.83 -4.86
CA PHE A 35 1.38 17.64 -4.49
C PHE A 35 2.04 17.80 -3.10
N ALA A 36 2.66 18.96 -2.87
CA ALA A 36 3.26 19.28 -1.57
C ALA A 36 2.23 19.33 -0.43
N THR A 37 1.01 19.81 -0.71
CA THR A 37 -0.09 19.76 0.26
C THR A 37 -0.42 18.32 0.64
N GLY A 38 -0.63 17.44 -0.35
CA GLY A 38 -0.91 16.02 -0.08
C GLY A 38 0.23 15.32 0.68
N LEU A 39 1.49 15.64 0.37
CA LEU A 39 2.64 15.11 1.12
C LEU A 39 2.64 15.60 2.58
N ARG A 40 2.34 16.87 2.81
CA ARG A 40 2.25 17.42 4.17
C ARG A 40 1.15 16.74 4.98
N ASP A 41 -0.03 16.57 4.38
CA ASP A 41 -1.15 15.91 5.04
C ASP A 41 -0.78 14.46 5.44
N ASP A 42 -0.09 13.73 4.56
CA ASP A 42 0.39 12.38 4.87
C ASP A 42 1.53 12.37 5.91
N GLN A 43 2.40 13.40 5.93
CA GLN A 43 3.40 13.57 7.00
C GLN A 43 2.73 13.72 8.38
N GLU A 44 1.67 14.51 8.46
CA GLU A 44 0.92 14.72 9.71
C GLU A 44 0.19 13.43 10.14
N ILE A 45 -0.50 12.75 9.20
CA ILE A 45 -1.25 11.53 9.49
C ILE A 45 -0.34 10.38 9.96
N PHE A 46 0.80 10.19 9.30
CA PHE A 46 1.66 9.02 9.53
C PHE A 46 2.91 9.31 10.37
N GLY A 47 3.11 10.56 10.78
CA GLY A 47 4.25 10.96 11.60
C GLY A 47 5.60 10.79 10.90
N ILE A 48 5.64 10.91 9.57
CA ILE A 48 6.85 10.78 8.75
C ILE A 48 7.37 12.16 8.33
N LYS A 49 8.66 12.24 7.96
CA LYS A 49 9.29 13.51 7.53
C LYS A 49 10.04 13.35 6.22
N LEU A 50 9.87 14.31 5.33
CA LEU A 50 10.75 14.46 4.17
C LEU A 50 12.13 14.93 4.65
N ILE A 51 13.18 14.19 4.32
CA ILE A 51 14.56 14.52 4.73
C ILE A 51 15.44 14.99 3.58
N GLY A 52 14.94 14.90 2.35
CA GLY A 52 15.67 15.35 1.19
C GLY A 52 15.11 14.78 -0.10
N GLY A 53 15.81 15.07 -1.20
CA GLY A 53 15.41 14.59 -2.51
C GLY A 53 15.95 15.48 -3.61
N ASP A 54 15.35 15.36 -4.79
CA ASP A 54 15.75 16.12 -5.95
C ASP A 54 14.52 16.54 -6.76
N LEU A 55 14.62 17.72 -7.40
CA LEU A 55 13.60 18.27 -8.29
C LEU A 55 14.23 18.60 -9.63
N THR A 56 13.87 17.88 -10.65
CA THR A 56 14.40 18.04 -12.00
C THR A 56 13.30 18.33 -13.03
N SER A 57 13.69 18.77 -14.21
CA SER A 57 12.76 18.92 -15.32
C SER A 57 12.76 17.71 -16.23
N SER A 58 11.57 17.33 -16.70
CA SER A 58 11.38 16.32 -17.75
C SER A 58 10.76 16.94 -19.01
N LEU A 59 10.77 16.19 -20.10
CA LEU A 59 10.16 16.65 -21.35
C LEU A 59 8.63 16.41 -21.40
N LYS A 60 8.16 15.24 -20.95
CA LYS A 60 6.75 14.83 -21.14
C LYS A 60 6.05 14.34 -19.88
N HIS A 61 6.72 13.53 -19.09
CA HIS A 61 6.09 12.76 -18.01
C HIS A 61 6.47 13.30 -16.64
N ILE A 62 5.53 13.18 -15.70
CA ILE A 62 5.82 13.36 -14.28
C ILE A 62 6.30 12.02 -13.76
N ASN A 63 7.51 12.01 -13.18
CA ASN A 63 8.06 10.83 -12.52
C ASN A 63 8.24 11.18 -11.05
N ILE A 64 7.70 10.31 -10.19
CA ILE A 64 7.75 10.47 -8.74
C ILE A 64 8.37 9.19 -8.17
N THR A 65 9.47 9.35 -7.47
CA THR A 65 10.12 8.24 -6.75
C THR A 65 10.20 8.60 -5.28
N ILE A 66 9.66 7.73 -4.43
CA ILE A 66 9.72 7.86 -2.98
C ILE A 66 10.51 6.67 -2.42
N THR A 67 11.53 6.97 -1.65
CA THR A 67 12.25 5.99 -0.84
C THR A 67 11.90 6.23 0.62
N ILE A 68 11.27 5.25 1.27
CA ILE A 68 10.86 5.37 2.66
C ILE A 68 11.81 4.63 3.58
N PHE A 69 12.05 5.20 4.76
CA PHE A 69 12.89 4.64 5.81
C PHE A 69 12.05 4.47 7.07
N GLY A 70 12.19 3.31 7.67
CA GLY A 70 11.53 3.00 8.94
C GLY A 70 12.45 2.26 9.87
N LYS A 71 11.96 1.97 11.06
CA LYS A 71 12.69 1.17 12.03
C LYS A 71 11.83 0.05 12.59
N THR A 72 12.49 -1.05 12.87
CA THR A 72 11.97 -2.15 13.69
C THR A 72 12.99 -2.47 14.76
N SER A 73 12.63 -3.22 15.79
CA SER A 73 13.61 -3.74 16.75
C SER A 73 14.57 -4.69 16.05
N LYS A 74 15.83 -4.73 16.50
CA LYS A 74 16.86 -5.60 15.90
C LYS A 74 16.37 -7.04 15.79
N GLY A 75 16.45 -7.61 14.59
CA GLY A 75 16.02 -8.99 14.30
C GLY A 75 14.51 -9.23 14.38
N LYS A 76 13.68 -8.18 14.36
CA LYS A 76 12.22 -8.25 14.50
C LYS A 76 11.45 -7.75 13.27
N SER A 77 12.13 -7.59 12.14
CA SER A 77 11.45 -7.33 10.87
C SER A 77 10.68 -8.59 10.45
N ILE A 78 9.42 -8.40 10.08
CA ILE A 78 8.63 -9.49 9.52
C ILE A 78 9.06 -9.64 8.05
N THR A 79 9.26 -10.87 7.63
CA THR A 79 9.70 -11.21 6.28
C THR A 79 8.67 -12.07 5.57
N ARG A 80 8.87 -12.31 4.26
CA ARG A 80 7.96 -13.11 3.44
C ARG A 80 8.24 -14.61 3.52
N ASP A 81 9.32 -15.03 4.18
CA ASP A 81 9.87 -16.39 4.17
C ASP A 81 9.71 -17.12 5.53
N GLY A 82 8.94 -16.54 6.44
CA GLY A 82 8.79 -17.08 7.79
C GLY A 82 7.58 -17.99 8.02
N ALA A 83 6.71 -18.20 7.03
CA ALA A 83 5.50 -19.02 7.20
C ALA A 83 5.85 -20.50 7.46
N LYS A 84 4.99 -21.18 8.22
CA LYS A 84 5.15 -22.57 8.65
C LYS A 84 3.96 -23.41 8.24
N ILE A 85 4.17 -24.72 8.12
CA ILE A 85 3.09 -25.67 7.88
C ILE A 85 2.09 -25.58 9.05
N GLY A 86 0.81 -25.48 8.71
CA GLY A 86 -0.28 -25.32 9.67
C GLY A 86 -0.62 -23.87 10.05
N ASP A 87 0.12 -22.89 9.54
CA ASP A 87 -0.25 -21.48 9.71
C ASP A 87 -1.56 -21.18 8.97
N ASN A 88 -2.39 -20.35 9.59
CA ASN A 88 -3.58 -19.80 8.93
C ASN A 88 -3.23 -18.50 8.22
N LEU A 89 -3.74 -18.34 6.99
CA LEU A 89 -3.63 -17.09 6.24
C LEU A 89 -4.76 -16.14 6.62
N TYR A 90 -4.40 -14.91 7.00
CA TYR A 90 -5.34 -13.84 7.31
C TYR A 90 -5.17 -12.69 6.35
N VAL A 91 -6.26 -12.00 6.07
CA VAL A 91 -6.25 -10.74 5.31
C VAL A 91 -6.98 -9.66 6.10
N SER A 92 -6.47 -8.45 6.05
CA SER A 92 -7.11 -7.29 6.68
C SER A 92 -7.90 -6.47 5.66
N GLY A 93 -9.17 -6.18 5.99
CA GLY A 93 -10.05 -5.35 5.14
C GLY A 93 -10.73 -6.13 4.02
N THR A 94 -11.45 -5.41 3.18
CA THR A 94 -12.23 -5.96 2.06
C THR A 94 -11.42 -5.85 0.78
N LEU A 95 -11.30 -6.96 0.06
CA LEU A 95 -10.54 -7.06 -1.19
C LEU A 95 -11.37 -6.64 -2.40
N GLY A 96 -10.69 -6.19 -3.46
CA GLY A 96 -11.30 -5.86 -4.75
C GLY A 96 -11.85 -4.44 -4.89
N LEU A 97 -12.05 -3.68 -3.79
CA LEU A 97 -12.57 -2.31 -3.87
C LEU A 97 -11.73 -1.39 -4.76
N SER A 98 -10.40 -1.46 -4.70
CA SER A 98 -9.54 -0.63 -5.55
C SER A 98 -9.70 -0.95 -7.03
N LYS A 99 -9.87 -2.23 -7.39
CA LYS A 99 -10.13 -2.65 -8.77
C LYS A 99 -11.49 -2.12 -9.26
N ILE A 100 -12.53 -2.27 -8.45
CA ILE A 100 -13.86 -1.71 -8.75
C ILE A 100 -13.78 -0.20 -8.95
N GLY A 101 -13.01 0.50 -8.10
CA GLY A 101 -12.80 1.93 -8.20
C GLY A 101 -12.08 2.36 -9.49
N LEU A 102 -11.10 1.57 -9.93
CA LEU A 102 -10.40 1.79 -11.19
C LEU A 102 -11.34 1.57 -12.39
N ASP A 103 -12.04 0.42 -12.42
CA ASP A 103 -12.94 0.06 -13.53
C ASP A 103 -14.08 1.07 -13.70
N ASN A 104 -14.54 1.65 -12.60
CA ASN A 104 -15.62 2.64 -12.59
C ASN A 104 -15.12 4.07 -12.36
N PHE A 105 -13.86 4.36 -12.69
CA PHE A 105 -13.23 5.64 -12.36
C PHE A 105 -13.99 6.84 -12.93
N ASN A 106 -14.50 6.74 -14.14
CA ASN A 106 -15.25 7.79 -14.84
C ASN A 106 -16.76 7.80 -14.50
N SER A 107 -17.25 6.84 -13.73
CA SER A 107 -18.66 6.80 -13.34
C SER A 107 -18.99 7.89 -12.31
N ASN A 108 -20.14 8.54 -12.41
CA ASN A 108 -20.61 9.52 -11.44
C ASN A 108 -21.55 8.92 -10.38
N LEU A 109 -21.75 7.60 -10.40
CA LEU A 109 -22.63 6.92 -9.47
C LEU A 109 -22.06 6.96 -8.04
N LYS A 110 -22.94 7.26 -7.08
CA LYS A 110 -22.54 7.41 -5.66
C LYS A 110 -21.99 6.11 -5.08
N GLU A 111 -22.47 4.97 -5.53
CA GLU A 111 -22.06 3.64 -5.06
C GLU A 111 -20.57 3.35 -5.30
N PHE A 112 -19.94 3.96 -6.33
CA PHE A 112 -18.52 3.78 -6.61
C PHE A 112 -17.60 4.78 -5.89
N GLN A 113 -18.12 5.72 -5.12
CA GLN A 113 -17.32 6.77 -4.48
C GLN A 113 -16.31 6.18 -3.48
N GLU A 114 -16.73 5.20 -2.67
CA GLU A 114 -15.85 4.52 -1.73
C GLU A 114 -14.76 3.73 -2.46
N SER A 115 -15.14 2.99 -3.48
CA SER A 115 -14.20 2.19 -4.30
C SER A 115 -13.15 3.07 -4.98
N LYS A 116 -13.57 4.20 -5.55
CA LYS A 116 -12.64 5.20 -6.14
C LYS A 116 -11.72 5.79 -5.09
N ARG A 117 -12.24 6.11 -3.89
CA ARG A 117 -11.41 6.58 -2.79
C ARG A 117 -10.37 5.55 -2.38
N LYS A 118 -10.73 4.26 -2.31
CA LYS A 118 -9.79 3.18 -2.00
C LYS A 118 -8.70 3.03 -3.05
N TYR A 119 -9.04 3.21 -4.32
CA TYR A 119 -8.07 3.23 -5.42
C TYR A 119 -7.12 4.43 -5.35
N LEU A 120 -7.65 5.65 -5.19
CA LEU A 120 -6.87 6.88 -5.21
C LEU A 120 -6.05 7.11 -3.94
N ILE A 121 -6.59 6.72 -2.79
CA ILE A 121 -6.04 7.02 -1.47
C ILE A 121 -6.02 5.73 -0.64
N PRO A 122 -5.10 4.80 -0.94
CA PRO A 122 -4.96 3.58 -0.16
C PRO A 122 -4.64 3.90 1.30
N GLN A 123 -5.08 3.04 2.20
CA GLN A 123 -4.89 3.19 3.64
C GLN A 123 -3.91 2.14 4.15
N PRO A 124 -2.62 2.48 4.28
CA PRO A 124 -1.62 1.59 4.83
C PRO A 124 -1.92 1.31 6.30
N ARG A 125 -1.80 0.06 6.69
CA ARG A 125 -2.15 -0.42 8.05
C ARG A 125 -0.93 -0.50 8.95
N VAL A 126 -0.23 0.63 9.08
CA VAL A 126 1.06 0.70 9.79
C VAL A 126 0.93 0.22 11.24
N ASP A 127 -0.06 0.71 11.98
CA ASP A 127 -0.26 0.33 13.39
C ASP A 127 -0.60 -1.15 13.54
N LEU A 128 -1.41 -1.70 12.63
CA LEU A 128 -1.70 -3.13 12.60
C LEU A 128 -0.42 -3.93 12.35
N GLY A 129 0.37 -3.56 11.34
CA GLY A 129 1.63 -4.23 11.04
C GLY A 129 2.59 -4.24 12.23
N ILE A 130 2.70 -3.12 12.93
CA ILE A 130 3.51 -3.01 14.14
C ILE A 130 2.98 -3.90 15.26
N SER A 131 1.66 -3.96 15.45
CA SER A 131 1.03 -4.78 16.53
C SER A 131 1.15 -6.28 16.29
N LEU A 132 1.22 -6.71 15.02
CA LEU A 132 1.38 -8.12 14.65
C LEU A 132 2.80 -8.65 14.82
N LYS A 133 3.75 -7.78 15.10
CA LYS A 133 5.13 -8.17 15.40
C LYS A 133 5.20 -9.14 16.58
N ASN A 134 5.87 -10.25 16.41
CA ASN A 134 5.93 -11.41 17.31
C ASN A 134 4.64 -12.25 17.39
N ILE A 135 3.62 -11.96 16.59
CA ILE A 135 2.38 -12.74 16.53
C ILE A 135 2.37 -13.56 15.25
N VAL A 136 2.73 -12.93 14.12
CA VAL A 136 2.73 -13.59 12.82
C VAL A 136 4.12 -14.12 12.45
N ASN A 137 4.16 -15.20 11.71
CA ASN A 137 5.39 -15.81 11.22
C ASN A 137 5.90 -15.15 9.93
N SER A 138 4.98 -14.66 9.09
CA SER A 138 5.28 -14.05 7.79
C SER A 138 4.20 -13.03 7.44
N MET A 139 4.54 -12.02 6.65
CA MET A 139 3.59 -11.01 6.21
C MET A 139 4.02 -10.40 4.87
N ILE A 140 3.03 -9.97 4.10
CA ILE A 140 3.16 -9.22 2.86
C ILE A 140 1.99 -8.24 2.77
N ASP A 141 2.14 -7.11 2.13
CA ASP A 141 1.00 -6.29 1.73
C ASP A 141 0.35 -6.85 0.45
N ILE A 142 -0.89 -6.44 0.19
CA ILE A 142 -1.58 -6.83 -1.05
C ILE A 142 -1.50 -5.64 -2.01
N SER A 143 -0.66 -5.77 -3.02
CA SER A 143 -0.43 -4.76 -4.06
C SER A 143 -0.90 -5.24 -5.44
N ASP A 144 -0.59 -6.45 -5.80
CA ASP A 144 -0.91 -7.05 -7.11
C ASP A 144 -2.14 -7.95 -7.07
N GLY A 145 -2.59 -8.30 -5.88
CA GLY A 145 -3.78 -9.10 -5.63
C GLY A 145 -3.53 -10.32 -4.76
N LEU A 146 -4.59 -10.76 -4.08
CA LEU A 146 -4.51 -11.82 -3.07
C LEU A 146 -3.78 -13.08 -3.56
N ILE A 147 -4.11 -13.56 -4.74
CA ILE A 147 -3.54 -14.82 -5.25
C ILE A 147 -2.04 -14.67 -5.51
N GLN A 148 -1.64 -13.56 -6.14
CA GLN A 148 -0.23 -13.31 -6.45
C GLN A 148 0.60 -13.10 -5.18
N ASP A 149 0.13 -12.26 -4.26
CA ASP A 149 0.86 -11.94 -3.05
C ASP A 149 0.90 -13.11 -2.06
N ALA A 150 -0.19 -13.89 -1.92
CA ALA A 150 -0.19 -15.14 -1.16
C ALA A 150 0.76 -16.19 -1.79
N THR A 151 0.86 -16.24 -3.12
CA THR A 151 1.82 -17.09 -3.82
C THR A 151 3.26 -16.67 -3.50
N HIS A 152 3.55 -15.39 -3.40
CA HIS A 152 4.86 -14.89 -2.99
C HIS A 152 5.23 -15.33 -1.57
N LEU A 153 4.29 -15.23 -0.61
CA LEU A 153 4.49 -15.73 0.76
C LEU A 153 4.80 -17.25 0.75
N ALA A 154 3.98 -18.02 0.05
CA ALA A 154 4.13 -19.47 -0.01
C ALA A 154 5.47 -19.88 -0.64
N LYS A 155 5.82 -19.31 -1.81
CA LYS A 155 7.08 -19.62 -2.50
C LYS A 155 8.30 -19.25 -1.66
N ASN A 156 8.33 -18.06 -1.04
CA ASN A 156 9.46 -17.66 -0.23
C ASN A 156 9.62 -18.53 1.02
N SER A 157 8.51 -19.04 1.56
CA SER A 157 8.51 -19.99 2.69
C SER A 157 8.65 -21.47 2.26
N LYS A 158 8.77 -21.76 0.96
CA LYS A 158 8.82 -23.12 0.38
C LYS A 158 7.61 -23.97 0.74
N LEU A 159 6.43 -23.37 0.71
CA LEU A 159 5.15 -23.96 1.07
C LEU A 159 4.16 -23.83 -0.09
N THR A 160 3.01 -24.45 0.08
CA THR A 160 1.80 -24.24 -0.73
C THR A 160 0.76 -23.54 0.14
N VAL A 161 0.02 -22.60 -0.43
CA VAL A 161 -1.12 -21.96 0.21
C VAL A 161 -2.41 -22.47 -0.38
N GLU A 162 -3.36 -22.81 0.48
CA GLU A 162 -4.73 -23.16 0.12
C GLU A 162 -5.65 -21.99 0.48
N LEU A 163 -6.48 -21.54 -0.47
CA LEU A 163 -7.40 -20.44 -0.29
C LEU A 163 -8.85 -20.96 -0.36
N ASP A 164 -9.57 -20.79 0.74
CA ASP A 164 -11.02 -21.02 0.76
C ASP A 164 -11.72 -19.76 0.25
N LEU A 165 -12.20 -19.80 -1.00
CA LEU A 165 -12.83 -18.68 -1.67
C LEU A 165 -14.07 -18.16 -0.92
N SER A 166 -14.77 -19.03 -0.20
CA SER A 166 -15.97 -18.64 0.58
C SER A 166 -15.65 -17.75 1.78
N LYS A 167 -14.39 -17.74 2.23
CA LYS A 167 -13.92 -16.94 3.38
C LYS A 167 -13.22 -15.65 2.98
N ILE A 168 -13.06 -15.39 1.68
CA ILE A 168 -12.43 -14.15 1.23
C ILE A 168 -13.40 -12.97 1.43
N PRO A 169 -12.99 -11.91 2.15
CA PRO A 169 -13.85 -10.75 2.39
C PRO A 169 -13.98 -9.89 1.13
N LEU A 170 -15.00 -10.16 0.33
CA LEU A 170 -15.32 -9.41 -0.88
C LEU A 170 -16.40 -8.36 -0.60
N PRO A 171 -16.44 -7.25 -1.35
CA PRO A 171 -17.50 -6.25 -1.22
C PRO A 171 -18.82 -6.82 -1.74
N ILE A 172 -19.91 -6.46 -1.07
CA ILE A 172 -21.27 -6.71 -1.60
C ILE A 172 -21.52 -5.64 -2.65
N ILE A 173 -21.46 -6.03 -3.91
CA ILE A 173 -21.88 -5.17 -5.02
C ILE A 173 -23.35 -5.51 -5.30
N LYS A 174 -24.25 -4.54 -5.11
CA LYS A 174 -25.59 -4.67 -5.66
C LYS A 174 -25.43 -4.68 -7.18
N GLN A 175 -25.76 -5.78 -7.84
CA GLN A 175 -25.85 -5.80 -9.29
C GLN A 175 -26.80 -4.69 -9.70
N LEU A 176 -26.31 -3.80 -10.53
CA LEU A 176 -27.16 -2.88 -11.26
C LEU A 176 -27.80 -3.73 -12.37
N ASP A 177 -29.11 -3.95 -12.23
CA ASP A 177 -29.95 -4.49 -13.31
C ASP A 177 -29.97 -3.51 -14.50
#